data_c6b4855778dd66917a1ce51540a938b6
#
_entry.id   c6b4855778dd66917a1ce51540a938b6
#
_cell.length_a   1.000
_cell.length_b   1.000
_cell.length_c   1.000
_cell.angle_alpha   90.00
_cell.angle_beta   90.00
_cell.angle_gamma   90.00
#
_symmetry.space_group_name_H-M   'P 1'
#
loop_
_entity.id
_entity.type
_entity.pdbx_description
1 polymer ?
#
loop_
_entity_poly.entity_id
_entity_poly.type
_entity_poly.pdbx_seq_one_letter_code
_entity_poly.pdbx_strand_id
1 'polypeptide(L)'
;MRKRTLSIVLAAAMCASLTACGGGGSTAETTAADSSNTETKAADASEKSDKPLRVCVVYTGNLGDKSYNDSCNMGAQKAVEDFGIELKSLEGTTAEEWKANLLQACDDGYDLIIGASSNIADYITENASSYPNTKFAVIDTTVDLPNVESISFAQNEGSFLAGAA
;
A
#
# COMPACT_ATOMS: atom_id res chain seq x y z
N MET A 1 -8.31 -51.38 -5.69
CA MET A 1 -8.65 -52.15 -4.49
C MET A 1 -8.19 -51.38 -3.25
N ARG A 2 -9.12 -51.31 -2.25
CA ARG A 2 -9.01 -50.81 -0.86
C ARG A 2 -8.87 -49.28 -0.72
N LYS A 3 -9.91 -48.44 -0.51
CA LYS A 3 -10.93 -48.35 0.56
C LYS A 3 -10.39 -48.52 1.98
N ARG A 4 -10.51 -47.41 2.77
CA ARG A 4 -10.87 -47.33 4.21
C ARG A 4 -10.73 -45.84 4.61
N THR A 5 -11.77 -45.04 4.75
CA THR A 5 -12.91 -44.92 5.68
C THR A 5 -12.54 -44.65 7.13
N LEU A 6 -13.19 -43.58 7.64
CA LEU A 6 -13.73 -43.35 9.00
C LEU A 6 -12.77 -42.69 10.00
N SER A 7 -13.11 -41.79 10.87
CA SER A 7 -14.36 -41.31 11.53
C SER A 7 -14.07 -40.00 12.25
N ILE A 8 -14.92 -39.01 12.18
CA ILE A 8 -15.88 -38.46 13.14
C ILE A 8 -15.45 -38.54 14.62
N VAL A 9 -15.30 -37.41 15.31
CA VAL A 9 -15.88 -37.13 16.64
C VAL A 9 -16.03 -35.60 16.81
N LEU A 10 -17.17 -35.19 16.99
CA LEU A 10 -18.02 -34.19 17.51
C LEU A 10 -17.78 -33.97 19.03
N ALA A 11 -17.61 -32.74 19.46
CA ALA A 11 -17.99 -32.35 20.83
C ALA A 11 -18.28 -30.82 20.89
N ALA A 12 -19.54 -30.54 21.15
CA ALA A 12 -20.09 -29.23 21.49
C ALA A 12 -19.92 -28.98 22.99
N ALA A 13 -19.70 -27.71 23.36
CA ALA A 13 -20.04 -27.22 24.69
C ALA A 13 -20.43 -25.75 24.60
N MET A 14 -21.71 -25.50 24.79
CA MET A 14 -22.33 -24.20 25.10
C MET A 14 -22.01 -23.83 26.56
N CYS A 15 -21.81 -22.55 26.80
CA CYS A 15 -22.22 -21.93 28.06
C CYS A 15 -22.58 -20.46 27.82
N ALA A 16 -23.88 -20.22 27.93
CA ALA A 16 -24.48 -18.91 28.02
C ALA A 16 -24.42 -18.44 29.49
N SER A 17 -24.19 -17.15 29.72
CA SER A 17 -24.66 -16.48 30.94
C SER A 17 -25.01 -15.03 30.63
N LEU A 18 -26.32 -14.78 30.66
CA LEU A 18 -26.98 -13.47 30.79
C LEU A 18 -26.97 -13.06 32.26
N THR A 19 -26.76 -11.78 32.53
CA THR A 19 -27.38 -10.98 33.59
C THR A 19 -27.13 -9.51 33.27
N ALA A 20 -28.00 -8.71 32.90
CA ALA A 20 -29.20 -8.07 33.42
C ALA A 20 -28.89 -6.85 34.30
N CYS A 21 -29.32 -5.70 33.78
CA CYS A 21 -30.11 -4.62 34.39
C CYS A 21 -29.44 -3.61 35.33
N GLY A 22 -29.64 -2.32 34.98
CA GLY A 22 -30.01 -1.30 35.98
C GLY A 22 -29.45 0.10 35.76
N GLY A 23 -30.26 1.02 35.17
CA GLY A 23 -30.56 2.33 35.79
C GLY A 23 -29.63 3.52 35.55
N GLY A 24 -30.04 4.45 34.68
CA GLY A 24 -30.26 5.87 34.92
C GLY A 24 -29.06 6.78 35.26
N GLY A 25 -28.89 7.84 34.44
CA GLY A 25 -28.15 9.03 34.88
C GLY A 25 -27.48 9.77 33.70
N SER A 26 -28.20 10.79 33.21
CA SER A 26 -27.72 11.78 32.23
C SER A 26 -26.58 12.62 32.82
N THR A 27 -25.43 12.67 32.14
CA THR A 27 -24.54 13.84 32.18
C THR A 27 -23.69 13.84 30.92
N ALA A 28 -23.77 14.92 30.17
CA ALA A 28 -22.95 15.17 29.01
C ALA A 28 -21.52 15.50 29.47
N GLU A 29 -20.55 14.66 29.13
CA GLU A 29 -19.14 15.01 29.20
C GLU A 29 -18.54 14.87 27.80
N THR A 30 -18.02 15.99 27.35
CA THR A 30 -17.21 16.15 26.14
C THR A 30 -15.93 15.37 26.34
N THR A 31 -15.83 14.18 25.75
CA THR A 31 -14.56 13.45 25.70
C THR A 31 -13.85 13.75 24.38
N ALA A 32 -12.66 14.33 24.54
CA ALA A 32 -11.68 14.47 23.49
C ALA A 32 -11.42 13.12 22.80
N ALA A 33 -11.39 13.13 21.46
CA ALA A 33 -11.00 11.99 20.67
C ALA A 33 -9.55 11.62 20.99
N ASP A 34 -9.38 10.51 21.67
CA ASP A 34 -8.08 9.85 21.83
C ASP A 34 -7.67 9.26 20.47
N SER A 35 -6.67 9.89 19.86
CA SER A 35 -6.04 9.43 18.65
C SER A 35 -5.23 8.18 18.99
N SER A 36 -5.85 7.00 18.92
CA SER A 36 -5.11 5.75 19.05
C SER A 36 -4.15 5.62 17.86
N ASN A 37 -2.89 5.95 18.14
CA ASN A 37 -1.77 5.64 17.29
C ASN A 37 -1.66 4.10 17.21
N THR A 38 -2.24 3.51 16.19
CA THR A 38 -2.03 2.10 15.91
C THR A 38 -0.64 1.97 15.31
N GLU A 39 0.33 1.70 16.17
CA GLU A 39 1.64 1.23 15.72
C GLU A 39 1.42 -0.06 14.91
N THR A 40 1.46 0.07 13.60
CA THR A 40 1.54 -1.08 12.69
C THR A 40 2.87 -1.76 12.97
N LYS A 41 2.82 -2.86 13.71
CA LYS A 41 3.97 -3.75 13.93
C LYS A 41 4.51 -4.12 12.56
N ALA A 42 5.69 -3.59 12.23
CA ALA A 42 6.42 -3.95 11.04
C ALA A 42 6.48 -5.48 10.93
N ALA A 43 5.98 -6.02 9.84
CA ALA A 43 6.09 -7.43 9.52
C ALA A 43 7.57 -7.79 9.50
N ASP A 44 7.87 -8.87 10.17
CA ASP A 44 9.20 -9.44 10.37
C ASP A 44 9.96 -9.54 9.05
N ALA A 45 11.19 -9.06 9.07
CA ALA A 45 12.04 -8.89 7.91
C ALA A 45 12.26 -10.22 7.20
N SER A 46 11.81 -10.27 5.97
CA SER A 46 12.31 -11.14 4.92
C SER A 46 13.83 -11.30 5.02
N GLU A 47 14.31 -12.52 4.81
CA GLU A 47 15.72 -12.88 4.71
C GLU A 47 16.49 -11.83 3.90
N LYS A 48 17.56 -11.27 4.47
CA LYS A 48 18.46 -10.35 3.79
C LYS A 48 19.02 -11.04 2.55
N SER A 49 18.46 -10.71 1.40
CA SER A 49 19.13 -10.99 0.12
C SER A 49 20.43 -10.20 0.09
N ASP A 50 21.55 -10.84 -0.27
CA ASP A 50 22.84 -10.16 -0.47
C ASP A 50 22.83 -9.19 -1.67
N LYS A 51 21.72 -9.15 -2.42
CA LYS A 51 21.52 -8.22 -3.54
C LYS A 51 20.67 -7.03 -3.10
N PRO A 52 21.02 -5.81 -3.57
CA PRO A 52 20.17 -4.65 -3.33
C PRO A 52 18.79 -4.86 -3.94
N LEU A 53 17.75 -4.37 -3.25
CA LEU A 53 16.39 -4.35 -3.76
C LEU A 53 16.33 -3.45 -5.00
N ARG A 54 15.81 -3.97 -6.11
CA ARG A 54 15.64 -3.23 -7.36
C ARG A 54 14.27 -2.56 -7.39
N VAL A 55 14.28 -1.24 -7.37
CA VAL A 55 13.07 -0.42 -7.34
C VAL A 55 12.95 0.42 -8.60
N CYS A 56 11.79 0.40 -9.24
CA CYS A 56 11.47 1.28 -10.35
C CYS A 56 10.36 2.24 -9.96
N VAL A 57 10.54 3.54 -10.21
CA VAL A 57 9.48 4.54 -10.07
C VAL A 57 9.04 5.01 -11.44
N VAL A 58 7.74 4.88 -11.72
CA VAL A 58 7.12 5.34 -12.96
C VAL A 58 6.38 6.65 -12.68
N TYR A 59 6.91 7.74 -13.22
CA TYR A 59 6.35 9.08 -13.09
C TYR A 59 5.35 9.37 -14.20
N THR A 60 4.28 10.07 -13.86
CA THR A 60 3.27 10.53 -14.81
C THR A 60 3.49 11.99 -15.20
N GLY A 61 4.73 12.34 -15.46
CA GLY A 61 5.24 13.66 -15.84
C GLY A 61 6.75 13.62 -15.88
N ASN A 62 7.35 14.77 -16.14
CA ASN A 62 8.80 14.92 -16.13
C ASN A 62 9.30 15.34 -14.74
N LEU A 63 10.51 14.94 -14.40
CA LEU A 63 11.27 15.51 -13.28
C LEU A 63 11.70 16.94 -13.62
N GLY A 64 11.92 17.75 -12.60
CA GLY A 64 12.20 19.18 -12.73
C GLY A 64 10.94 20.05 -12.68
N ASP A 65 9.78 19.47 -12.32
CA ASP A 65 8.52 20.19 -12.17
C ASP A 65 8.46 21.08 -10.91
N LYS A 66 9.44 20.93 -10.02
CA LYS A 66 9.54 21.60 -8.71
C LYS A 66 8.28 21.41 -7.85
N SER A 67 7.58 20.30 -8.04
CA SER A 67 6.31 19.99 -7.44
C SER A 67 6.22 18.50 -7.11
N TYR A 68 5.16 17.84 -7.58
CA TYR A 68 4.78 16.48 -7.20
C TYR A 68 5.81 15.44 -7.61
N ASN A 69 6.25 15.42 -8.89
CA ASN A 69 7.21 14.41 -9.36
C ASN A 69 8.57 14.59 -8.68
N ASP A 70 9.03 15.83 -8.50
CA ASP A 70 10.28 16.11 -7.78
C ASP A 70 10.18 15.68 -6.30
N SER A 71 9.04 15.89 -5.66
CA SER A 71 8.82 15.45 -4.28
C SER A 71 8.86 13.92 -4.15
N CYS A 72 8.22 13.20 -5.07
CA CYS A 72 8.30 11.75 -5.14
C CYS A 72 9.75 11.28 -5.38
N ASN A 73 10.46 11.94 -6.29
CA ASN A 73 11.86 11.60 -6.59
C ASN A 73 12.79 11.85 -5.40
N MET A 74 12.58 12.93 -4.63
CA MET A 74 13.35 13.16 -3.41
C MET A 74 13.18 12.01 -2.40
N GLY A 75 11.96 11.51 -2.24
CA GLY A 75 11.69 10.33 -1.40
C GLY A 75 12.39 9.09 -1.92
N ALA A 76 12.36 8.86 -3.23
CA ALA A 76 13.03 7.73 -3.86
C ALA A 76 14.57 7.81 -3.72
N GLN A 77 15.18 8.99 -3.91
CA GLN A 77 16.61 9.20 -3.70
C GLN A 77 17.00 8.99 -2.24
N LYS A 78 16.15 9.46 -1.31
CA LYS A 78 16.40 9.21 0.12
C LYS A 78 16.36 7.72 0.44
N ALA A 79 15.50 6.94 -0.20
CA ALA A 79 15.48 5.48 -0.03
C ALA A 79 16.79 4.81 -0.53
N VAL A 80 17.41 5.35 -1.59
CA VAL A 80 18.75 4.90 -2.02
C VAL A 80 19.78 5.13 -0.92
N GLU A 81 19.77 6.32 -0.30
CA GLU A 81 20.70 6.68 0.77
C GLU A 81 20.48 5.83 2.04
N ASP A 82 19.23 5.66 2.44
CA ASP A 82 18.88 5.02 3.72
C ASP A 82 18.94 3.48 3.64
N PHE A 83 18.60 2.89 2.49
CA PHE A 83 18.40 1.43 2.36
C PHE A 83 19.31 0.77 1.33
N GLY A 84 20.07 1.55 0.55
CA GLY A 84 20.99 1.01 -0.46
C GLY A 84 20.28 0.31 -1.61
N ILE A 85 19.06 0.74 -1.98
CA ILE A 85 18.31 0.18 -3.10
C ILE A 85 18.93 0.56 -4.44
N GLU A 86 18.69 -0.28 -5.46
CA GLU A 86 18.98 0.06 -6.86
C GLU A 86 17.75 0.73 -7.46
N LEU A 87 17.83 2.04 -7.72
CA LEU A 87 16.72 2.85 -8.18
C LEU A 87 16.75 3.09 -9.69
N LYS A 88 15.63 2.90 -10.35
CA LYS A 88 15.35 3.34 -11.73
C LYS A 88 14.17 4.32 -11.73
N SER A 89 14.32 5.43 -12.43
CA SER A 89 13.25 6.39 -12.70
C SER A 89 12.86 6.32 -14.17
N LEU A 90 11.56 6.19 -14.45
CA LEU A 90 10.98 6.22 -15.80
C LEU A 90 9.96 7.35 -15.86
N GLU A 91 10.18 8.30 -16.77
CA GLU A 91 9.35 9.47 -16.97
C GLU A 91 8.46 9.27 -18.19
N GLY A 92 7.23 9.77 -18.13
CA GLY A 92 6.30 9.75 -19.26
C GLY A 92 5.27 10.85 -19.11
N THR A 93 4.85 11.44 -20.23
CA THR A 93 3.92 12.56 -20.26
C THR A 93 2.57 12.18 -20.86
N THR A 94 2.49 11.00 -21.46
CA THR A 94 1.25 10.47 -22.05
C THR A 94 0.87 9.13 -21.43
N ALA A 95 -0.39 8.76 -21.54
CA ALA A 95 -0.92 7.50 -21.03
C ALA A 95 -0.23 6.28 -21.65
N GLU A 96 0.11 6.37 -22.94
CA GLU A 96 0.83 5.34 -23.67
C GLU A 96 2.25 5.15 -23.13
N GLU A 97 2.94 6.25 -22.82
CA GLU A 97 4.28 6.22 -22.22
C GLU A 97 4.24 5.63 -20.81
N TRP A 98 3.26 5.99 -19.98
CA TRP A 98 3.12 5.43 -18.63
C TRP A 98 2.90 3.92 -18.67
N LYS A 99 2.01 3.47 -19.56
CA LYS A 99 1.75 2.04 -19.77
C LYS A 99 2.99 1.31 -20.25
N ALA A 100 3.69 1.86 -21.24
CA ALA A 100 4.91 1.28 -21.79
C ALA A 100 6.02 1.16 -20.72
N ASN A 101 6.22 2.23 -19.92
CA ASN A 101 7.18 2.27 -18.83
C ASN A 101 6.85 1.25 -17.73
N LEU A 102 5.58 1.12 -17.37
CA LEU A 102 5.13 0.14 -16.38
C LEU A 102 5.43 -1.29 -16.86
N LEU A 103 5.04 -1.63 -18.08
CA LEU A 103 5.25 -2.95 -18.67
C LEU A 103 6.74 -3.26 -18.82
N GLN A 104 7.53 -2.29 -19.26
CA GLN A 104 8.99 -2.44 -19.32
C GLN A 104 9.58 -2.76 -17.94
N ALA A 105 9.17 -2.02 -16.89
CA ALA A 105 9.64 -2.29 -15.53
C ALA A 105 9.23 -3.69 -15.04
N CYS A 106 8.02 -4.14 -15.37
CA CYS A 106 7.57 -5.49 -15.07
C CYS A 106 8.44 -6.56 -15.77
N ASP A 107 8.69 -6.39 -17.07
CA ASP A 107 9.49 -7.33 -17.88
C ASP A 107 10.96 -7.33 -17.48
N ASP A 108 11.50 -6.19 -17.04
CA ASP A 108 12.87 -6.07 -16.49
C ASP A 108 13.01 -6.73 -15.10
N GLY A 109 11.91 -7.17 -14.48
CA GLY A 109 11.89 -7.92 -13.23
C GLY A 109 12.36 -7.10 -12.03
N TYR A 110 11.85 -5.89 -11.85
CA TYR A 110 12.04 -5.12 -10.63
C TYR A 110 11.30 -5.77 -9.46
N ASP A 111 11.89 -5.73 -8.27
CA ASP A 111 11.30 -6.27 -7.05
C ASP A 111 10.10 -5.44 -6.57
N LEU A 112 10.21 -4.10 -6.73
CA LEU A 112 9.16 -3.14 -6.42
C LEU A 112 9.02 -2.13 -7.55
N ILE A 113 7.78 -1.90 -7.99
CA ILE A 113 7.44 -0.86 -8.96
C ILE A 113 6.48 0.11 -8.29
N ILE A 114 6.83 1.39 -8.27
CA ILE A 114 6.04 2.46 -7.67
C ILE A 114 5.42 3.31 -8.78
N GLY A 115 4.09 3.32 -8.84
CA GLY A 115 3.33 4.26 -9.66
C GLY A 115 3.17 5.58 -8.92
N ALA A 116 3.87 6.61 -9.35
CA ALA A 116 3.92 7.91 -8.68
C ALA A 116 2.69 8.79 -8.97
N SER A 117 1.51 8.21 -9.13
CA SER A 117 0.25 8.95 -9.33
C SER A 117 -0.94 8.00 -9.45
N SER A 118 -2.15 8.47 -9.17
CA SER A 118 -3.41 7.78 -9.47
C SER A 118 -3.62 7.50 -10.96
N ASN A 119 -3.02 8.28 -11.85
CA ASN A 119 -3.17 8.12 -13.30
C ASN A 119 -2.66 6.77 -13.85
N ILE A 120 -1.77 6.10 -13.13
CA ILE A 120 -1.22 4.80 -13.54
C ILE A 120 -1.98 3.60 -12.94
N ALA A 121 -2.96 3.87 -12.06
CA ALA A 121 -3.65 2.84 -11.27
C ALA A 121 -4.34 1.77 -12.13
N ASP A 122 -5.00 2.18 -13.21
CA ASP A 122 -5.70 1.25 -14.11
C ASP A 122 -4.72 0.27 -14.75
N TYR A 123 -3.55 0.74 -15.17
CA TYR A 123 -2.51 -0.11 -15.76
C TYR A 123 -1.90 -1.08 -14.75
N ILE A 124 -1.72 -0.65 -13.49
CA ILE A 124 -1.31 -1.55 -12.40
C ILE A 124 -2.40 -2.60 -12.15
N THR A 125 -3.66 -2.19 -12.08
CA THR A 125 -4.80 -3.09 -11.87
C THR A 125 -4.91 -4.15 -12.96
N GLU A 126 -4.71 -3.76 -14.23
CA GLU A 126 -4.77 -4.67 -15.37
C GLU A 126 -3.62 -5.71 -15.38
N ASN A 127 -2.45 -5.33 -14.87
CA ASN A 127 -1.22 -6.10 -15.12
C ASN A 127 -0.61 -6.76 -13.87
N ALA A 128 -0.80 -6.21 -12.65
CA ALA A 128 -0.10 -6.66 -11.46
C ALA A 128 -0.25 -8.16 -11.15
N SER A 129 -1.44 -8.73 -11.41
CA SER A 129 -1.69 -10.16 -11.20
C SER A 129 -0.87 -11.08 -12.11
N SER A 130 -0.38 -10.58 -13.25
CA SER A 130 0.48 -11.32 -14.17
C SER A 130 1.94 -11.38 -13.72
N TYR A 131 2.30 -10.55 -12.74
CA TYR A 131 3.67 -10.45 -12.19
C TYR A 131 3.68 -10.73 -10.68
N PRO A 132 3.39 -11.98 -10.25
CA PRO A 132 3.20 -12.31 -8.83
C PRO A 132 4.46 -12.14 -7.95
N ASN A 133 5.64 -12.12 -8.57
CA ASN A 133 6.91 -11.92 -7.88
C ASN A 133 7.31 -10.45 -7.74
N THR A 134 6.63 -9.54 -8.45
CA THR A 134 6.82 -8.10 -8.35
C THR A 134 5.82 -7.51 -7.37
N LYS A 135 6.29 -6.67 -6.46
CA LYS A 135 5.44 -5.84 -5.62
C LYS A 135 5.18 -4.51 -6.31
N PHE A 136 3.99 -3.99 -6.11
CA PHE A 136 3.60 -2.69 -6.63
C PHE A 136 3.20 -1.77 -5.49
N ALA A 137 3.45 -0.48 -5.66
CA ALA A 137 2.87 0.55 -4.83
C ALA A 137 2.25 1.62 -5.73
N VAL A 138 1.11 2.17 -5.32
CA VAL A 138 0.45 3.26 -6.05
C VAL A 138 0.11 4.39 -5.09
N ILE A 139 0.33 5.62 -5.55
CA ILE A 139 0.16 6.83 -4.75
C ILE A 139 -1.16 7.53 -5.13
N ASP A 140 -1.87 8.04 -4.11
CA ASP A 140 -3.10 8.83 -4.21
C ASP A 140 -4.32 8.07 -4.78
N THR A 141 -4.34 6.76 -4.66
CA THR A 141 -5.49 5.94 -5.04
C THR A 141 -5.46 4.59 -4.32
N THR A 142 -6.51 3.80 -4.53
CA THR A 142 -6.61 2.45 -3.94
C THR A 142 -6.77 1.42 -5.06
N VAL A 143 -5.92 0.38 -4.99
CA VAL A 143 -5.99 -0.82 -5.84
C VAL A 143 -6.00 -2.03 -4.93
N ASP A 144 -7.06 -2.82 -4.98
CA ASP A 144 -7.25 -4.00 -4.12
C ASP A 144 -6.74 -5.26 -4.82
N LEU A 145 -5.43 -5.46 -4.75
CA LEU A 145 -4.74 -6.65 -5.27
C LEU A 145 -3.67 -7.12 -4.28
N PRO A 146 -3.41 -8.43 -4.17
CA PRO A 146 -2.56 -9.00 -3.10
C PRO A 146 -1.08 -8.60 -3.18
N ASN A 147 -0.62 -8.12 -4.33
CA ASN A 147 0.74 -7.66 -4.54
C ASN A 147 0.84 -6.15 -4.79
N VAL A 148 -0.22 -5.39 -4.47
CA VAL A 148 -0.27 -3.93 -4.61
C VAL A 148 -0.51 -3.27 -3.26
N GLU A 149 0.36 -2.35 -2.88
CA GLU A 149 0.18 -1.45 -1.73
C GLU A 149 -0.35 -0.10 -2.21
N SER A 150 -1.36 0.40 -1.52
CA SER A 150 -2.01 1.68 -1.83
C SER A 150 -1.63 2.74 -0.80
N ILE A 151 -1.06 3.84 -1.25
CA ILE A 151 -0.59 4.94 -0.41
C ILE A 151 -1.52 6.13 -0.60
N SER A 152 -2.28 6.49 0.43
CA SER A 152 -3.20 7.62 0.41
C SER A 152 -2.86 8.62 1.51
N PHE A 153 -3.11 9.89 1.24
CA PHE A 153 -2.88 10.99 2.15
C PHE A 153 -4.20 11.70 2.50
N ALA A 154 -4.29 12.27 3.71
CA ALA A 154 -5.43 13.07 4.14
C ALA A 154 -5.44 14.47 3.47
N GLN A 155 -5.47 14.51 2.14
CA GLN A 155 -5.35 15.74 1.34
C GLN A 155 -6.50 16.73 1.59
N ASN A 156 -7.69 16.23 1.92
CA ASN A 156 -8.85 17.03 2.29
C ASN A 156 -8.58 17.84 3.56
N GLU A 157 -7.89 17.27 4.54
CA GLU A 157 -7.54 17.95 5.79
C GLU A 157 -6.50 19.04 5.53
N GLY A 158 -5.44 18.72 4.78
CA GLY A 158 -4.43 19.71 4.36
C GLY A 158 -5.01 20.85 3.55
N SER A 159 -5.91 20.53 2.62
CA SER A 159 -6.60 21.53 1.78
C SER A 159 -7.53 22.43 2.61
N PHE A 160 -8.22 21.87 3.59
CA PHE A 160 -9.06 22.63 4.51
C PHE A 160 -8.23 23.65 5.30
N LEU A 161 -7.09 23.23 5.85
CA LEU A 161 -6.20 24.13 6.60
C LEU A 161 -5.65 25.25 5.71
N ALA A 162 -5.24 24.93 4.48
CA ALA A 162 -4.75 25.91 3.53
C ALA A 162 -5.84 26.92 3.10
N GLY A 163 -7.09 26.50 3.03
CA GLY A 163 -8.22 27.37 2.68
C GLY A 163 -8.76 28.19 3.85
N ALA A 164 -8.41 27.86 5.09
CA ALA A 164 -8.83 28.54 6.30
C ALA A 164 -7.81 29.61 6.79
N ALA A 165 -6.61 29.67 6.19
CA ALA A 165 -5.54 30.61 6.50
C ALA A 165 -5.66 31.89 5.67
#